data_3c66d09fdf12ef79165b3e9f448a60f9
#
_entry.id   3c66d09fdf12ef79165b3e9f448a60f9
#
_cell.length_a   1.000
_cell.length_b   1.000
_cell.length_c   1.000
_cell.angle_alpha   90.00
_cell.angle_beta   90.00
_cell.angle_gamma   90.00
#
_symmetry.space_group_name_H-M   'P 1'
#
loop_
_entity.id
_entity.type
_entity.pdbx_description
1 polymer ?
#
loop_
_entity_poly.entity_id
_entity_poly.type
_entity_poly.pdbx_seq_one_letter_code
_entity_poly.pdbx_strand_id
1 'polypeptide(L)'
;MGEQKTLLPLGDKPVLQRVLEGTLASKVREVVCVVSDLTSARRHVKVENERLIWLVHYGVDGGPNSSMIAGIWAIDPNSDGVLFLPGDQPFIRSELIDALIDRFENSRALVVAPSFMGEARTPVLFRRELFPDLLKLTRDRSGRALLEKNRDKAELVPWTEEIPGAEIEARADYARLKEPA
;
A
#
# COMPACT_ATOMS: atom_id res chain seq x y z
N MET A 1 3.70 18.99 -8.20
CA MET A 1 2.24 19.21 -8.21
C MET A 1 1.83 19.63 -6.81
N GLY A 2 1.13 20.77 -6.65
CA GLY A 2 0.80 21.34 -5.32
C GLY A 2 -0.41 20.73 -4.64
N GLU A 3 -1.11 19.78 -5.26
CA GLU A 3 -2.26 19.09 -4.68
C GLU A 3 -1.89 17.66 -4.32
N GLN A 4 -2.39 17.19 -3.16
CA GLN A 4 -2.19 15.80 -2.75
C GLN A 4 -2.95 14.89 -3.72
N LYS A 5 -2.25 14.20 -4.60
CA LYS A 5 -2.79 13.30 -5.64
C LYS A 5 -3.87 12.35 -5.10
N THR A 6 -3.65 11.85 -3.89
CA THR A 6 -4.52 10.88 -3.23
C THR A 6 -5.89 11.45 -2.83
N LEU A 7 -6.01 12.79 -2.75
CA LEU A 7 -7.27 13.46 -2.43
C LEU A 7 -8.04 13.94 -3.66
N LEU A 8 -7.49 13.76 -4.87
CA LEU A 8 -8.20 14.09 -6.10
C LEU A 8 -9.43 13.18 -6.30
N PRO A 9 -10.55 13.74 -6.80
CA PRO A 9 -11.76 12.97 -7.03
C PRO A 9 -11.59 12.04 -8.24
N LEU A 10 -11.81 10.75 -8.06
CA LEU A 10 -11.90 9.75 -9.11
C LEU A 10 -13.34 9.23 -9.18
N GLY A 11 -14.14 9.76 -10.13
CA GLY A 11 -15.58 9.59 -10.12
C GLY A 11 -16.22 10.31 -8.93
N ASP A 12 -17.00 9.60 -8.14
CA ASP A 12 -17.75 10.09 -6.98
C ASP A 12 -16.94 10.15 -5.68
N LYS A 13 -15.73 9.56 -5.65
CA LYS A 13 -14.90 9.40 -4.44
C LYS A 13 -13.45 9.83 -4.68
N PRO A 14 -12.75 10.33 -3.64
CA PRO A 14 -11.32 10.53 -3.71
C PRO A 14 -10.54 9.23 -3.95
N VAL A 15 -9.37 9.33 -4.59
CA VAL A 15 -8.46 8.21 -4.83
C VAL A 15 -8.19 7.42 -3.55
N LEU A 16 -7.77 8.09 -2.47
CA LEU A 16 -7.46 7.45 -1.19
C LEU A 16 -8.68 6.73 -0.57
N GLN A 17 -9.89 7.28 -0.76
CA GLN A 17 -11.09 6.62 -0.26
C GLN A 17 -11.33 5.28 -0.94
N ARG A 18 -11.12 5.18 -2.25
CA ARG A 18 -11.22 3.92 -3.00
C ARG A 18 -10.20 2.90 -2.52
N VAL A 19 -8.96 3.34 -2.30
CA VAL A 19 -7.89 2.49 -1.73
C VAL A 19 -8.29 1.95 -0.36
N LEU A 20 -8.75 2.81 0.54
CA LEU A 20 -9.15 2.40 1.88
C LEU A 20 -10.36 1.46 1.87
N GLU A 21 -11.39 1.76 1.08
CA GLU A 21 -12.57 0.90 0.96
C GLU A 21 -12.20 -0.50 0.43
N GLY A 22 -11.38 -0.57 -0.63
CA GLY A 22 -10.88 -1.84 -1.17
C GLY A 22 -10.04 -2.63 -0.16
N THR A 23 -9.16 -1.93 0.58
CA THR A 23 -8.34 -2.55 1.61
C THR A 23 -9.18 -3.06 2.78
N LEU A 24 -10.12 -2.25 3.26
CA LEU A 24 -10.99 -2.61 4.39
C LEU A 24 -12.01 -3.70 4.05
N ALA A 25 -12.30 -3.93 2.78
CA ALA A 25 -13.11 -5.04 2.32
C ALA A 25 -12.38 -6.39 2.38
N SER A 26 -11.05 -6.38 2.54
CA SER A 26 -10.21 -7.59 2.61
C SER A 26 -10.08 -8.15 4.04
N LYS A 27 -9.36 -9.28 4.17
CA LYS A 27 -9.07 -9.99 5.43
C LYS A 27 -8.06 -9.27 6.34
N VAL A 28 -7.51 -8.11 5.97
CA VAL A 28 -6.57 -7.37 6.83
C VAL A 28 -7.17 -7.12 8.21
N ARG A 29 -6.37 -7.26 9.26
CA ARG A 29 -6.83 -7.06 10.64
C ARG A 29 -6.94 -5.59 11.01
N GLU A 30 -5.98 -4.77 10.55
CA GLU A 30 -5.95 -3.33 10.77
C GLU A 30 -5.36 -2.61 9.55
N VAL A 31 -5.67 -1.34 9.41
CA VAL A 31 -5.16 -0.47 8.36
C VAL A 31 -4.61 0.79 9.00
N VAL A 32 -3.32 1.04 8.86
CA VAL A 32 -2.69 2.30 9.27
C VAL A 32 -2.55 3.19 8.04
N CYS A 33 -3.38 4.21 7.96
CA CYS A 33 -3.31 5.22 6.90
C CYS A 33 -2.41 6.37 7.32
N VAL A 34 -1.22 6.44 6.72
CA VAL A 34 -0.24 7.48 7.01
C VAL A 34 -0.46 8.69 6.11
N VAL A 35 -0.71 9.85 6.70
CA VAL A 35 -0.98 11.11 6.00
C VAL A 35 -0.12 12.25 6.55
N SER A 36 0.14 13.26 5.73
CA SER A 36 0.83 14.48 6.16
C SER A 36 -0.12 15.53 6.76
N ASP A 37 -1.39 15.52 6.36
CA ASP A 37 -2.44 16.43 6.83
C ASP A 37 -3.74 15.67 7.10
N LEU A 38 -3.99 15.38 8.37
CA LEU A 38 -5.19 14.67 8.82
C LEU A 38 -6.47 15.49 8.59
N THR A 39 -6.40 16.80 8.75
CA THR A 39 -7.56 17.68 8.58
C THR A 39 -8.03 17.63 7.13
N SER A 40 -7.10 17.76 6.19
CA SER A 40 -7.39 17.66 4.76
C SER A 40 -7.87 16.25 4.41
N ALA A 41 -7.20 15.21 4.87
CA ALA A 41 -7.59 13.82 4.61
C ALA A 41 -9.03 13.54 5.07
N ARG A 42 -9.38 13.83 6.32
CA ARG A 42 -10.73 13.61 6.86
C ARG A 42 -11.82 14.49 6.24
N ARG A 43 -11.45 15.65 5.70
CA ARG A 43 -12.41 16.51 4.97
C ARG A 43 -12.89 15.84 3.69
N HIS A 44 -12.00 15.17 2.97
CA HIS A 44 -12.27 14.58 1.66
C HIS A 44 -12.64 13.09 1.72
N VAL A 45 -12.00 12.34 2.60
CA VAL A 45 -12.16 10.88 2.73
C VAL A 45 -13.20 10.57 3.80
N LYS A 46 -14.30 9.94 3.40
CA LYS A 46 -15.44 9.58 4.25
C LYS A 46 -15.47 8.08 4.50
N VAL A 47 -14.47 7.59 5.21
CA VAL A 47 -14.36 6.18 5.63
C VAL A 47 -14.31 6.13 7.14
N GLU A 48 -15.30 5.45 7.74
CA GLU A 48 -15.35 5.15 9.16
C GLU A 48 -15.30 3.63 9.34
N ASN A 49 -14.28 3.15 10.01
CA ASN A 49 -14.09 1.73 10.29
C ASN A 49 -13.20 1.57 11.53
N GLU A 50 -13.56 0.65 12.43
CA GLU A 50 -12.81 0.39 13.67
C GLU A 50 -11.39 -0.13 13.43
N ARG A 51 -11.15 -0.75 12.27
CA ARG A 51 -9.83 -1.24 11.83
C ARG A 51 -8.95 -0.14 11.23
N LEU A 52 -9.47 1.08 11.00
CA LEU A 52 -8.74 2.18 10.37
C LEU A 52 -8.12 3.10 11.40
N ILE A 53 -6.79 3.14 11.41
CA ILE A 53 -5.99 4.05 12.22
C ILE A 53 -5.41 5.14 11.32
N TRP A 54 -5.69 6.40 11.64
CA TRP A 54 -5.07 7.55 10.98
C TRP A 54 -3.80 7.95 11.71
N LEU A 55 -2.67 7.94 11.00
CA LEU A 55 -1.38 8.35 11.51
C LEU A 55 -0.88 9.60 10.78
N VAL A 56 -0.54 10.65 11.55
CA VAL A 56 0.07 11.86 10.97
C VAL A 56 1.59 11.71 10.95
N HIS A 57 2.19 11.89 9.79
CA HIS A 57 3.64 11.88 9.62
C HIS A 57 4.07 12.98 8.66
N TYR A 58 4.82 13.94 9.14
CA TYR A 58 5.18 15.14 8.37
C TYR A 58 6.31 14.93 7.36
N GLY A 59 6.99 13.80 7.40
CA GLY A 59 7.97 13.40 6.36
C GLY A 59 9.20 14.30 6.19
N VAL A 60 9.44 15.22 7.13
CA VAL A 60 10.34 16.37 6.92
C VAL A 60 11.79 15.95 6.70
N ASP A 61 12.23 14.81 7.28
CA ASP A 61 13.64 14.37 7.21
C ASP A 61 13.83 12.94 6.72
N GLY A 62 12.75 12.18 6.51
CA GLY A 62 12.81 10.72 6.34
C GLY A 62 12.89 10.17 4.91
N GLY A 63 12.74 11.02 3.88
CA GLY A 63 12.67 10.53 2.50
C GLY A 63 11.42 9.67 2.21
N PRO A 64 11.36 8.99 1.04
CA PRO A 64 10.17 8.28 0.57
C PRO A 64 9.75 7.10 1.46
N ASN A 65 10.66 6.56 2.27
CA ASN A 65 10.37 5.41 3.16
C ASN A 65 9.89 5.83 4.56
N SER A 66 9.88 7.12 4.88
CA SER A 66 9.54 7.59 6.23
C SER A 66 8.10 7.24 6.66
N SER A 67 7.15 7.29 5.75
CA SER A 67 5.77 6.88 5.99
C SER A 67 5.64 5.37 6.24
N MET A 68 6.41 4.55 5.52
CA MET A 68 6.46 3.10 5.76
C MET A 68 6.98 2.79 7.17
N ILE A 69 8.08 3.44 7.57
CA ILE A 69 8.68 3.28 8.89
C ILE A 69 7.70 3.72 9.98
N ALA A 70 7.05 4.88 9.81
CA ALA A 70 6.03 5.35 10.74
C ALA A 70 4.85 4.36 10.87
N GLY A 71 4.41 3.79 9.74
CA GLY A 71 3.37 2.75 9.72
C GLY A 71 3.77 1.51 10.52
N ILE A 72 5.01 1.00 10.36
CA ILE A 72 5.49 -0.18 11.11
C ILE A 72 5.48 0.07 12.64
N TRP A 73 5.81 1.28 13.08
CA TRP A 73 5.76 1.62 14.51
C TRP A 73 4.34 1.70 15.07
N ALA A 74 3.33 1.86 14.21
CA ALA A 74 1.95 2.07 14.60
C ALA A 74 1.08 0.79 14.53
N ILE A 75 1.55 -0.27 13.84
CA ILE A 75 0.79 -1.53 13.77
C ILE A 75 0.86 -2.30 15.10
N ASP A 76 -0.09 -3.22 15.28
CA ASP A 76 -0.07 -4.17 16.41
C ASP A 76 1.31 -4.87 16.48
N PRO A 77 2.02 -4.76 17.61
CA PRO A 77 3.33 -5.41 17.79
C PRO A 77 3.27 -6.95 17.66
N ASN A 78 2.09 -7.56 17.66
CA ASN A 78 1.91 -9.00 17.45
C ASN A 78 1.57 -9.37 16.01
N SER A 79 1.52 -8.41 15.07
CA SER A 79 1.28 -8.71 13.65
C SER A 79 2.34 -9.62 13.06
N ASP A 80 1.97 -10.66 12.33
CA ASP A 80 2.89 -11.60 11.68
C ASP A 80 3.54 -11.03 10.42
N GLY A 81 2.93 -10.00 9.84
CA GLY A 81 3.42 -9.32 8.64
C GLY A 81 2.78 -7.96 8.44
N VAL A 82 3.30 -7.21 7.48
CA VAL A 82 2.80 -5.91 7.05
C VAL A 82 2.67 -5.86 5.54
N LEU A 83 1.50 -5.45 5.06
CA LEU A 83 1.25 -5.19 3.65
C LEU A 83 1.42 -3.69 3.38
N PHE A 84 2.36 -3.33 2.51
CA PHE A 84 2.52 -1.96 2.04
C PHE A 84 1.72 -1.75 0.76
N LEU A 85 0.79 -0.82 0.83
CA LEU A 85 -0.09 -0.43 -0.25
C LEU A 85 0.05 1.06 -0.53
N PRO A 86 0.44 1.47 -1.76
CA PRO A 86 0.44 2.87 -2.16
C PRO A 86 -0.96 3.47 -2.12
N GLY A 87 -1.07 4.68 -1.56
CA GLY A 87 -2.35 5.39 -1.44
C GLY A 87 -2.89 5.96 -2.76
N ASP A 88 -2.18 5.80 -3.86
CA ASP A 88 -2.50 6.27 -5.21
C ASP A 88 -2.81 5.13 -6.20
N GLN A 89 -3.11 3.93 -5.68
CA GLN A 89 -3.54 2.75 -6.47
C GLN A 89 -5.03 2.42 -6.24
N PRO A 90 -5.97 3.21 -6.78
CA PRO A 90 -7.39 3.13 -6.46
C PRO A 90 -8.12 1.89 -6.96
N PHE A 91 -7.47 1.08 -7.80
CA PHE A 91 -8.06 -0.12 -8.41
C PHE A 91 -7.63 -1.41 -7.71
N ILE A 92 -6.83 -1.32 -6.66
CA ILE A 92 -6.52 -2.50 -5.83
C ILE A 92 -7.80 -2.96 -5.14
N ARG A 93 -8.14 -4.23 -5.36
CA ARG A 93 -9.34 -4.87 -4.83
C ARG A 93 -8.98 -5.81 -3.68
N SER A 94 -9.99 -6.09 -2.86
CA SER A 94 -9.88 -7.04 -1.73
C SER A 94 -9.40 -8.42 -2.17
N GLU A 95 -9.81 -8.90 -3.34
CA GLU A 95 -9.46 -10.22 -3.86
C GLU A 95 -7.94 -10.39 -4.07
N LEU A 96 -7.26 -9.34 -4.54
CA LEU A 96 -5.81 -9.36 -4.65
C LEU A 96 -5.15 -9.40 -3.28
N ILE A 97 -5.61 -8.55 -2.36
CA ILE A 97 -5.06 -8.48 -1.00
C ILE A 97 -5.27 -9.83 -0.29
N ASP A 98 -6.44 -10.42 -0.43
CA ASP A 98 -6.78 -11.72 0.16
C ASP A 98 -5.91 -12.84 -0.43
N ALA A 99 -5.66 -12.83 -1.74
CA ALA A 99 -4.78 -13.81 -2.38
C ALA A 99 -3.33 -13.72 -1.86
N LEU A 100 -2.85 -12.50 -1.58
CA LEU A 100 -1.52 -12.30 -0.98
C LEU A 100 -1.48 -12.78 0.47
N ILE A 101 -2.53 -12.52 1.25
CA ILE A 101 -2.65 -12.99 2.64
C ILE A 101 -2.73 -14.51 2.66
N ASP A 102 -3.57 -15.13 1.83
CA ASP A 102 -3.70 -16.58 1.75
C ASP A 102 -2.35 -17.24 1.37
N ARG A 103 -1.61 -16.66 0.44
CA ARG A 103 -0.26 -17.14 0.10
C ARG A 103 0.70 -16.98 1.27
N PHE A 104 0.68 -15.87 1.96
CA PHE A 104 1.53 -15.60 3.12
C PHE A 104 1.27 -16.59 4.27
N GLU A 105 0.01 -16.87 4.59
CA GLU A 105 -0.39 -17.79 5.65
C GLU A 105 -0.02 -19.25 5.33
N ASN A 106 -0.11 -19.65 4.04
CA ASN A 106 0.15 -21.01 3.59
C ASN A 106 1.59 -21.25 3.12
N SER A 107 2.51 -20.30 3.33
CA SER A 107 3.92 -20.43 2.97
C SER A 107 4.86 -19.99 4.09
N ARG A 108 6.17 -20.15 3.86
CA ARG A 108 7.24 -19.60 4.70
C ARG A 108 7.94 -18.41 4.02
N ALA A 109 7.35 -17.86 2.99
CA ALA A 109 7.91 -16.73 2.28
C ALA A 109 8.13 -15.54 3.22
N LEU A 110 9.27 -14.88 3.07
CA LEU A 110 9.56 -13.64 3.78
C LEU A 110 8.90 -12.45 3.11
N VAL A 111 8.66 -12.57 1.80
CA VAL A 111 8.02 -11.53 0.99
C VAL A 111 6.97 -12.19 0.10
N VAL A 112 5.79 -11.60 0.00
CA VAL A 112 4.75 -11.99 -0.96
C VAL A 112 4.34 -10.75 -1.74
N ALA A 113 4.30 -10.87 -3.06
CA ALA A 113 3.89 -9.77 -3.94
C ALA A 113 3.09 -10.31 -5.13
N PRO A 114 2.21 -9.52 -5.74
CA PRO A 114 1.60 -9.91 -6.99
C PRO A 114 2.65 -9.83 -8.11
N SER A 115 2.50 -10.66 -9.14
CA SER A 115 3.28 -10.53 -10.35
C SER A 115 2.39 -10.34 -11.55
N PHE A 116 2.77 -9.38 -12.39
CA PHE A 116 2.17 -9.17 -13.69
C PHE A 116 3.25 -9.31 -14.77
N MET A 117 3.01 -10.17 -15.75
CA MET A 117 3.99 -10.51 -16.78
C MET A 117 5.37 -10.96 -16.22
N GLY A 118 5.36 -11.64 -15.07
CA GLY A 118 6.57 -12.14 -14.40
C GLY A 118 7.33 -11.11 -13.55
N GLU A 119 6.88 -9.87 -13.52
CA GLU A 119 7.46 -8.83 -12.68
C GLU A 119 6.65 -8.60 -11.40
N ALA A 120 7.35 -8.49 -10.27
CA ALA A 120 6.73 -8.15 -9.00
C ALA A 120 6.16 -6.74 -9.02
N ARG A 121 4.98 -6.57 -8.44
CA ARG A 121 4.25 -5.30 -8.33
C ARG A 121 3.87 -5.03 -6.88
N THR A 122 3.33 -3.84 -6.62
CA THR A 122 2.66 -3.50 -5.37
C THR A 122 1.21 -3.97 -5.40
N PRO A 123 0.61 -4.26 -4.24
CA PRO A 123 1.14 -4.15 -2.88
C PRO A 123 2.15 -5.26 -2.53
N VAL A 124 3.03 -5.01 -1.55
CA VAL A 124 4.03 -6.00 -1.11
C VAL A 124 3.83 -6.32 0.36
N LEU A 125 3.74 -7.60 0.68
CA LEU A 125 3.59 -8.11 2.03
C LEU A 125 4.94 -8.63 2.52
N PHE A 126 5.38 -8.14 3.68
CA PHE A 126 6.62 -8.53 4.35
C PHE A 126 6.31 -9.24 5.66
N ARG A 127 7.02 -10.34 5.91
CA ARG A 127 6.94 -11.08 7.17
C ARG A 127 7.67 -10.32 8.28
N ARG A 128 7.24 -10.51 9.53
CA ARG A 128 7.77 -9.86 10.73
C ARG A 128 9.31 -9.93 10.83
N GLU A 129 9.90 -11.02 10.40
CA GLU A 129 11.37 -11.21 10.42
C GLU A 129 12.11 -10.10 9.64
N LEU A 130 11.46 -9.46 8.69
CA LEU A 130 12.02 -8.35 7.92
C LEU A 130 11.75 -6.96 8.52
N PHE A 131 10.99 -6.84 9.62
CA PHE A 131 10.71 -5.52 10.23
C PHE A 131 12.01 -4.79 10.64
N PRO A 132 13.02 -5.43 11.23
CA PRO A 132 14.29 -4.75 11.52
C PRO A 132 15.00 -4.21 10.28
N ASP A 133 14.87 -4.87 9.13
CA ASP A 133 15.45 -4.41 7.86
C ASP A 133 14.62 -3.27 7.25
N LEU A 134 13.28 -3.36 7.34
CA LEU A 134 12.35 -2.31 6.90
C LEU A 134 12.57 -1.00 7.67
N LEU A 135 12.76 -1.09 8.98
CA LEU A 135 13.03 0.06 9.86
C LEU A 135 14.39 0.74 9.58
N LYS A 136 15.30 0.04 8.90
CA LYS A 136 16.63 0.57 8.49
C LYS A 136 16.64 1.09 7.04
N LEU A 137 15.50 1.14 6.36
CA LEU A 137 15.44 1.69 5.01
C LEU A 137 15.79 3.17 5.02
N THR A 138 16.69 3.56 4.11
CA THR A 138 17.13 4.93 3.89
C THR A 138 16.58 5.45 2.58
N ARG A 139 16.87 6.73 2.25
CA ARG A 139 16.46 7.34 0.95
C ARG A 139 16.90 6.52 -0.26
N ASP A 140 18.05 5.86 -0.16
CA ASP A 140 18.66 5.11 -1.28
C ASP A 140 18.25 3.63 -1.32
N ARG A 141 17.46 3.16 -0.35
CA ARG A 141 17.01 1.76 -0.26
C ARG A 141 15.51 1.71 -0.11
N SER A 142 14.82 1.32 -1.18
CA SER A 142 13.37 1.15 -1.20
C SER A 142 12.91 -0.23 -0.73
N GLY A 143 11.62 -0.39 -0.44
CA GLY A 143 11.01 -1.71 -0.21
C GLY A 143 11.25 -2.68 -1.38
N ARG A 144 11.37 -2.18 -2.61
CA ARG A 144 11.75 -2.97 -3.79
C ARG A 144 13.16 -3.57 -3.66
N ALA A 145 14.12 -2.81 -3.14
CA ALA A 145 15.47 -3.34 -2.90
C ALA A 145 15.46 -4.46 -1.85
N LEU A 146 14.56 -4.40 -0.87
CA LEU A 146 14.42 -5.47 0.13
C LEU A 146 13.76 -6.72 -0.49
N LEU A 147 12.81 -6.56 -1.40
CA LEU A 147 12.25 -7.67 -2.17
C LEU A 147 13.33 -8.35 -3.00
N GLU A 148 14.13 -7.59 -3.75
CA GLU A 148 15.23 -8.14 -4.56
C GLU A 148 16.28 -8.86 -3.71
N LYS A 149 16.63 -8.30 -2.54
CA LYS A 149 17.58 -8.94 -1.60
C LYS A 149 17.07 -10.30 -1.08
N ASN A 150 15.76 -10.49 -1.00
CA ASN A 150 15.12 -11.70 -0.49
C ASN A 150 14.40 -12.49 -1.60
N ARG A 151 14.81 -12.35 -2.85
CA ARG A 151 14.14 -12.94 -4.01
C ARG A 151 14.02 -14.46 -3.92
N ASP A 152 15.02 -15.13 -3.36
CA ASP A 152 15.04 -16.56 -3.11
C ASP A 152 14.03 -17.03 -2.05
N LYS A 153 13.55 -16.11 -1.22
CA LYS A 153 12.54 -16.32 -0.16
C LYS A 153 11.25 -15.56 -0.43
N ALA A 154 11.11 -15.02 -1.63
CA ALA A 154 9.91 -14.34 -2.07
C ALA A 154 9.01 -15.28 -2.87
N GLU A 155 7.70 -15.13 -2.67
CA GLU A 155 6.70 -15.77 -3.50
C GLU A 155 5.90 -14.74 -4.28
N LEU A 156 5.75 -14.99 -5.57
CA LEU A 156 4.97 -14.14 -6.46
C LEU A 156 3.62 -14.81 -6.74
N VAL A 157 2.55 -14.06 -6.53
CA VAL A 157 1.20 -14.49 -6.86
C VAL A 157 0.86 -14.00 -8.26
N PRO A 158 0.74 -14.88 -9.27
CA PRO A 158 0.38 -14.47 -10.61
C PRO A 158 -0.97 -13.75 -10.63
N TRP A 159 -1.00 -12.58 -11.25
CA TRP A 159 -2.21 -11.78 -11.39
C TRP A 159 -2.40 -11.44 -12.86
N THR A 160 -3.54 -11.82 -13.42
CA THR A 160 -3.78 -11.78 -14.87
C THR A 160 -4.45 -10.49 -15.34
N GLU A 161 -5.10 -9.77 -14.44
CA GLU A 161 -5.70 -8.49 -14.80
C GLU A 161 -4.62 -7.42 -14.92
N GLU A 162 -4.63 -6.67 -16.01
CA GLU A 162 -3.84 -5.47 -16.13
C GLU A 162 -4.37 -4.49 -15.08
N ILE A 163 -3.77 -4.62 -13.96
CA ILE A 163 -3.64 -3.67 -12.88
C ILE A 163 -4.84 -3.19 -12.12
N PRO A 164 -4.88 -3.72 -10.96
CA PRO A 164 -5.12 -2.91 -9.79
C PRO A 164 -4.01 -1.88 -9.50
N GLY A 165 -2.80 -2.04 -10.04
CA GLY A 165 -1.60 -1.24 -9.76
C GLY A 165 -1.33 -0.04 -10.68
N ALA A 166 -2.31 0.48 -11.41
CA ALA A 166 -2.14 1.74 -12.10
C ALA A 166 -1.96 2.87 -11.08
N GLU A 167 -0.72 3.30 -10.91
CA GLU A 167 -0.38 4.46 -10.08
C GLU A 167 -0.80 5.73 -10.81
N ILE A 168 -1.39 6.67 -10.07
CA ILE A 168 -1.64 8.01 -10.59
C ILE A 168 -0.37 8.83 -10.38
N GLU A 169 0.61 8.64 -11.27
CA GLU A 169 1.87 9.38 -11.19
C GLU A 169 1.77 10.79 -11.80
N ALA A 170 0.97 10.96 -12.85
CA ALA A 170 0.84 12.21 -13.57
C ALA A 170 -0.62 12.64 -13.76
N ARG A 171 -0.82 13.93 -14.12
CA ARG A 171 -2.15 14.45 -14.52
C ARG A 171 -2.74 13.69 -15.70
N ALA A 172 -1.91 13.16 -16.59
CA ALA A 172 -2.34 12.37 -17.75
C ALA A 172 -2.96 11.04 -17.32
N ASP A 173 -2.39 10.36 -16.31
CA ASP A 173 -2.95 9.11 -15.77
C ASP A 173 -4.29 9.35 -15.12
N TYR A 174 -4.40 10.44 -14.34
CA TYR A 174 -5.65 10.85 -13.73
C TYR A 174 -6.72 11.18 -14.79
N ALA A 175 -6.36 11.88 -15.88
CA ALA A 175 -7.29 12.18 -16.97
C ALA A 175 -7.78 10.90 -17.65
N ARG A 176 -6.87 9.96 -17.96
CA ARG A 176 -7.20 8.66 -18.57
C ARG A 176 -8.11 7.80 -17.69
N LEU A 177 -7.90 7.82 -16.39
CA LEU A 177 -8.67 7.01 -15.43
C LEU A 177 -10.02 7.63 -15.06
N LYS A 178 -10.23 8.92 -15.38
CA LYS A 178 -11.47 9.64 -15.14
C LYS A 178 -12.50 9.44 -16.25
N GLU A 179 -12.06 9.04 -17.45
CA GLU A 179 -12.98 8.75 -18.57
C GLU A 179 -13.59 7.35 -18.34
N PRO A 180 -14.93 7.21 -18.37
CA PRO A 180 -15.56 5.90 -18.33
C PRO A 180 -15.18 5.14 -19.61
N ALA A 181 -14.78 3.88 -19.45
CA ALA A 181 -14.57 2.95 -20.55
C ALA A 181 -15.91 2.60 -21.22
#